data_93e02fbbc672291d0123cbb90972b934
#
_entry.id   93e02fbbc672291d0123cbb90972b934
#
_cell.length_a   1.000
_cell.length_b   1.000
_cell.length_c   1.000
_cell.angle_alpha   90.00
_cell.angle_beta   90.00
_cell.angle_gamma   90.00
#
_symmetry.space_group_name_H-M   'P 1'
#
loop_
_entity.id
_entity.type
_entity.pdbx_description
1 polymer ?
#
loop_
_entity_poly.entity_id
_entity_poly.type
_entity_poly.pdbx_seq_one_letter_code
_entity_poly.pdbx_strand_id
1 'polypeptide(L)'
;MSLDYEALPRDYPRRYLPVTVDLTDWNQIGKYFDELRLREPGSVQDLKGWLDDYSEVFVAMSEAASIRYVRMTEQTDRDDYRAAYLAFVENIESKVKVAQFYLNRKFVESQFRKSLPPGDYSVLERKIENSVRLFRGENVELEKEERKLAQRQQSIAGSMTVSYEGRERTMPEMSKYLELPDRAKREESWRLTQGRMARDRDQMDEIFDGMLKLRDSIARNAGFENYRDYSFVAHERFDYGPEDCFRFHDAVEKTIVPLVREVHQIRKKEMDLDSIRPWDLLVDTRGRVPLRPFKTTPELVRGCELVFEKVDPAFAERFRTMARLGLLDLESRPGKAPGGYNTEFLDVRLPFIFMNSVGRDQDVWTLLHESGHAFHVFEMRDRRLHYLYRSDNTPTEIAEVASMSMELL
;
A
#
# COMPACT_ATOMS: atom_id res chain seq x y z
N MET A 1 13.47 -8.42 -14.22
CA MET A 1 14.63 -8.76 -13.33
C MET A 1 14.14 -8.48 -11.91
N SER A 2 14.41 -9.37 -10.97
CA SER A 2 14.10 -9.06 -9.56
C SER A 2 15.03 -7.95 -9.08
N LEU A 3 14.50 -7.02 -8.29
CA LEU A 3 15.23 -5.91 -7.70
C LEU A 3 16.40 -6.44 -6.83
N ASP A 4 17.59 -5.91 -7.06
CA ASP A 4 18.76 -6.14 -6.21
C ASP A 4 18.79 -5.10 -5.08
N TYR A 5 18.23 -5.47 -3.94
CA TYR A 5 18.14 -4.60 -2.76
C TYR A 5 19.51 -4.22 -2.17
N GLU A 6 20.52 -5.08 -2.35
CA GLU A 6 21.86 -4.84 -1.83
C GLU A 6 22.62 -3.80 -2.66
N ALA A 7 22.24 -3.63 -3.93
CA ALA A 7 22.83 -2.65 -4.82
C ALA A 7 22.21 -1.24 -4.68
N LEU A 8 21.16 -1.07 -3.88
CA LEU A 8 20.56 0.25 -3.69
C LEU A 8 21.50 1.20 -2.95
N PRO A 9 21.54 2.50 -3.33
CA PRO A 9 22.39 3.49 -2.67
C PRO A 9 21.98 3.70 -1.21
N ARG A 10 22.96 3.78 -0.32
CA ARG A 10 22.77 3.98 1.13
C ARG A 10 23.25 5.36 1.54
N ASP A 11 22.56 6.40 1.07
CA ASP A 11 22.91 7.81 1.31
C ASP A 11 22.64 8.22 2.78
N TYR A 12 21.89 7.41 3.52
CA TYR A 12 21.50 7.66 4.93
C TYR A 12 22.07 6.57 5.86
N PRO A 13 23.38 6.64 6.18
CA PRO A 13 24.02 5.59 6.96
C PRO A 13 23.49 5.54 8.39
N ARG A 14 23.27 4.33 8.88
CA ARG A 14 22.89 4.06 10.27
C ARG A 14 24.04 4.44 11.22
N ARG A 15 23.70 4.97 12.39
CA ARG A 15 24.64 5.38 13.44
C ARG A 15 24.51 4.53 14.70
N TYR A 16 23.30 4.10 15.03
CA TYR A 16 22.95 3.34 16.22
C TYR A 16 22.87 1.83 15.94
N LEU A 17 22.14 1.42 14.92
CA LEU A 17 21.97 0.01 14.56
C LEU A 17 23.00 -0.39 13.48
N PRO A 18 24.01 -1.24 13.81
CA PRO A 18 25.00 -1.66 12.81
C PRO A 18 24.36 -2.38 11.60
N VAL A 19 24.87 -2.12 10.41
CA VAL A 19 24.37 -2.73 9.17
C VAL A 19 24.59 -4.26 9.12
N THR A 20 25.48 -4.78 9.95
CA THR A 20 25.81 -6.20 10.06
C THR A 20 24.82 -7.00 10.91
N VAL A 21 23.85 -6.35 11.55
CA VAL A 21 22.82 -7.02 12.35
C VAL A 21 21.86 -7.76 11.43
N ASP A 22 21.68 -9.06 11.70
CA ASP A 22 20.65 -9.83 10.99
C ASP A 22 19.26 -9.45 11.51
N LEU A 23 18.50 -8.75 10.66
CA LEU A 23 17.15 -8.26 10.95
C LEU A 23 16.08 -9.37 10.96
N THR A 24 16.48 -10.63 10.78
CA THR A 24 15.61 -11.79 10.93
C THR A 24 15.85 -12.58 12.22
N ASP A 25 16.89 -12.22 12.97
CA ASP A 25 17.23 -12.85 14.23
C ASP A 25 16.94 -11.93 15.42
N TRP A 26 15.89 -12.25 16.17
CA TRP A 26 15.49 -11.49 17.34
C TRP A 26 16.60 -11.43 18.43
N ASN A 27 17.45 -12.45 18.55
CA ASN A 27 18.55 -12.42 19.52
C ASN A 27 19.59 -11.33 19.20
N GLN A 28 19.70 -10.95 17.92
CA GLN A 28 20.59 -9.87 17.52
C GLN A 28 19.92 -8.50 17.63
N ILE A 29 18.62 -8.40 17.31
CA ILE A 29 17.90 -7.13 17.27
C ILE A 29 17.41 -6.72 18.66
N GLY A 30 16.92 -7.66 19.46
CA GLY A 30 16.23 -7.40 20.73
C GLY A 30 17.06 -6.56 21.72
N LYS A 31 18.37 -6.71 21.70
CA LYS A 31 19.29 -5.94 22.56
C LYS A 31 19.22 -4.43 22.30
N TYR A 32 18.97 -3.98 21.06
CA TYR A 32 18.84 -2.56 20.74
C TYR A 32 17.50 -2.00 21.23
N PHE A 33 16.42 -2.78 21.14
CA PHE A 33 15.15 -2.42 21.76
C PHE A 33 15.26 -2.37 23.28
N ASP A 34 15.95 -3.33 23.91
CA ASP A 34 16.16 -3.35 25.36
C ASP A 34 17.03 -2.20 25.83
N GLU A 35 18.08 -1.84 25.07
CA GLU A 35 18.90 -0.68 25.38
C GLU A 35 18.08 0.62 25.34
N LEU A 36 17.31 0.85 24.27
CA LEU A 36 16.41 2.01 24.17
C LEU A 36 15.38 2.03 25.31
N ARG A 37 14.84 0.87 25.68
CA ARG A 37 13.90 0.75 26.79
C ARG A 37 14.51 1.09 28.14
N LEU A 38 15.77 0.72 28.36
CA LEU A 38 16.49 0.95 29.62
C LEU A 38 17.13 2.33 29.71
N ARG A 39 17.49 2.95 28.58
CA ARG A 39 18.14 4.27 28.53
C ARG A 39 17.18 5.34 29.03
N GLU A 40 17.61 6.11 30.06
CA GLU A 40 16.84 7.21 30.63
C GLU A 40 17.33 8.55 30.08
N PRO A 41 16.53 9.27 29.26
CA PRO A 41 16.87 10.63 28.86
C PRO A 41 16.92 11.56 30.09
N GLY A 42 18.04 12.27 30.29
CA GLY A 42 18.24 13.21 31.39
C GLY A 42 17.91 14.66 31.03
N SER A 43 17.61 14.94 29.76
CA SER A 43 17.30 16.27 29.23
C SER A 43 16.42 16.17 27.96
N VAL A 44 15.91 17.33 27.51
CA VAL A 44 15.20 17.44 26.20
C VAL A 44 16.12 17.03 25.06
N GLN A 45 17.41 17.34 25.12
CA GLN A 45 18.36 16.99 24.09
C GLN A 45 18.61 15.47 24.06
N ASP A 46 18.71 14.83 25.23
CA ASP A 46 18.85 13.38 25.32
C ASP A 46 17.60 12.67 24.78
N LEU A 47 16.39 13.21 25.06
CA LEU A 47 15.14 12.70 24.49
C LEU A 47 15.13 12.79 22.96
N LYS A 48 15.64 13.89 22.39
CA LYS A 48 15.77 14.03 20.92
C LYS A 48 16.74 12.99 20.34
N GLY A 49 17.88 12.76 20.97
CA GLY A 49 18.83 11.72 20.56
C GLY A 49 18.24 10.31 20.68
N TRP A 50 17.48 10.05 21.75
CA TRP A 50 16.77 8.79 21.94
C TRP A 50 15.71 8.56 20.85
N LEU A 51 14.98 9.60 20.42
CA LEU A 51 14.04 9.54 19.30
C LEU A 51 14.73 9.26 17.95
N ASP A 52 15.95 9.82 17.74
CA ASP A 52 16.73 9.53 16.53
C ASP A 52 17.09 8.04 16.46
N ASP A 53 17.62 7.46 17.56
CA ASP A 53 17.99 6.05 17.63
C ASP A 53 16.76 5.14 17.51
N TYR A 54 15.65 5.51 18.16
CA TYR A 54 14.37 4.83 18.02
C TYR A 54 13.92 4.82 16.54
N SER A 55 13.91 5.98 15.89
CA SER A 55 13.52 6.09 14.49
C SER A 55 14.40 5.22 13.57
N GLU A 56 15.72 5.19 13.84
CA GLU A 56 16.68 4.42 13.04
C GLU A 56 16.43 2.90 13.12
N VAL A 57 16.20 2.35 14.32
CA VAL A 57 15.89 0.92 14.48
C VAL A 57 14.63 0.55 13.69
N PHE A 58 13.59 1.36 13.77
CA PHE A 58 12.33 1.08 13.09
C PHE A 58 12.39 1.30 11.58
N VAL A 59 13.20 2.23 11.09
CA VAL A 59 13.53 2.38 9.67
C VAL A 59 14.07 1.06 9.12
N ALA A 60 15.07 0.47 9.78
CA ALA A 60 15.66 -0.79 9.38
C ALA A 60 14.67 -1.97 9.40
N MET A 61 13.87 -2.04 10.48
CA MET A 61 12.88 -3.11 10.63
C MET A 61 11.76 -3.00 9.59
N SER A 62 11.29 -1.79 9.31
CA SER A 62 10.27 -1.53 8.30
C SER A 62 10.76 -1.87 6.89
N GLU A 63 12.01 -1.50 6.54
CA GLU A 63 12.59 -1.89 5.25
C GLU A 63 12.70 -3.42 5.13
N ALA A 64 13.15 -4.11 6.18
CA ALA A 64 13.21 -5.56 6.17
C ALA A 64 11.85 -6.23 5.98
N ALA A 65 10.78 -5.65 6.50
CA ALA A 65 9.39 -6.08 6.27
C ALA A 65 8.96 -5.81 4.83
N SER A 66 9.18 -4.57 4.33
CA SER A 66 8.81 -4.14 2.98
C SER A 66 9.46 -5.01 1.90
N ILE A 67 10.77 -5.33 2.03
CA ILE A 67 11.48 -6.21 1.10
C ILE A 67 10.81 -7.59 1.01
N ARG A 68 10.41 -8.17 2.14
CA ARG A 68 9.77 -9.49 2.17
C ARG A 68 8.37 -9.45 1.59
N TYR A 69 7.63 -8.41 1.90
CA TYR A 69 6.30 -8.18 1.35
C TYR A 69 6.36 -8.02 -0.18
N VAL A 70 7.25 -7.17 -0.69
CA VAL A 70 7.44 -6.96 -2.13
C VAL A 70 7.80 -8.27 -2.84
N ARG A 71 8.82 -9.01 -2.35
CA ARG A 71 9.20 -10.30 -2.93
C ARG A 71 8.04 -11.29 -2.97
N MET A 72 7.25 -11.37 -1.90
CA MET A 72 6.09 -12.25 -1.80
C MET A 72 4.99 -11.84 -2.79
N THR A 73 4.72 -10.55 -2.96
CA THR A 73 3.69 -10.05 -3.88
C THR A 73 4.13 -10.10 -5.36
N GLU A 74 5.41 -9.92 -5.66
CA GLU A 74 5.97 -10.09 -7.00
C GLU A 74 5.84 -11.54 -7.50
N GLN A 75 5.87 -12.52 -6.60
CA GLN A 75 5.90 -13.96 -6.92
C GLN A 75 5.16 -14.76 -5.84
N THR A 76 3.82 -14.71 -5.83
CA THR A 76 2.97 -15.38 -4.82
C THR A 76 3.00 -16.90 -4.91
N ASP A 77 3.50 -17.46 -6.02
CA ASP A 77 3.70 -18.87 -6.27
C ASP A 77 5.07 -19.40 -5.76
N ARG A 78 5.95 -18.53 -5.26
CA ARG A 78 7.24 -18.88 -4.65
C ARG A 78 7.05 -19.21 -3.17
N ASP A 79 7.12 -20.49 -2.85
CA ASP A 79 6.97 -20.98 -1.47
C ASP A 79 8.03 -20.43 -0.52
N ASP A 80 9.27 -20.25 -0.97
CA ASP A 80 10.37 -19.69 -0.18
C ASP A 80 10.12 -18.20 0.17
N TYR A 81 9.61 -17.38 -0.75
CA TYR A 81 9.27 -15.98 -0.47
C TYR A 81 8.09 -15.86 0.49
N ARG A 82 7.07 -16.70 0.28
CA ARG A 82 5.93 -16.79 1.20
C ARG A 82 6.37 -17.21 2.60
N ALA A 83 7.18 -18.25 2.70
CA ALA A 83 7.71 -18.74 3.98
C ALA A 83 8.56 -17.69 4.69
N ALA A 84 9.44 -16.97 3.97
CA ALA A 84 10.26 -15.89 4.52
C ALA A 84 9.41 -14.72 5.05
N TYR A 85 8.36 -14.33 4.33
CA TYR A 85 7.42 -13.30 4.78
C TYR A 85 6.68 -13.73 6.04
N LEU A 86 6.07 -14.93 6.04
CA LEU A 86 5.31 -15.43 7.19
C LEU A 86 6.20 -15.65 8.42
N ALA A 87 7.42 -16.16 8.24
CA ALA A 87 8.38 -16.31 9.33
C ALA A 87 8.76 -14.95 9.94
N PHE A 88 8.90 -13.90 9.14
CA PHE A 88 9.17 -12.56 9.62
C PHE A 88 8.00 -12.00 10.43
N VAL A 89 6.78 -12.12 9.91
CA VAL A 89 5.54 -11.71 10.62
C VAL A 89 5.43 -12.44 11.97
N GLU A 90 5.68 -13.75 11.98
CA GLU A 90 5.51 -14.58 13.17
C GLU A 90 6.60 -14.35 14.24
N ASN A 91 7.86 -14.28 13.83
CA ASN A 91 8.97 -14.33 14.76
C ASN A 91 9.60 -12.97 15.06
N ILE A 92 9.38 -11.97 14.21
CA ILE A 92 10.00 -10.65 14.30
C ILE A 92 8.95 -9.56 14.48
N GLU A 93 8.02 -9.36 13.55
CA GLU A 93 7.07 -8.25 13.55
C GLU A 93 6.22 -8.23 14.84
N SER A 94 5.75 -9.39 15.30
CA SER A 94 5.02 -9.52 16.56
C SER A 94 5.81 -9.04 17.77
N LYS A 95 7.10 -9.32 17.84
CA LYS A 95 7.99 -8.87 18.92
C LYS A 95 8.34 -7.40 18.81
N VAL A 96 8.58 -6.91 17.58
CA VAL A 96 8.81 -5.49 17.28
C VAL A 96 7.62 -4.66 17.75
N LYS A 97 6.39 -5.10 17.51
CA LYS A 97 5.16 -4.42 17.93
C LYS A 97 5.09 -4.28 19.46
N VAL A 98 5.41 -5.33 20.20
CA VAL A 98 5.46 -5.27 21.67
C VAL A 98 6.57 -4.33 22.15
N ALA A 99 7.76 -4.40 21.54
CA ALA A 99 8.86 -3.52 21.88
C ALA A 99 8.50 -2.06 21.59
N GLN A 100 7.86 -1.78 20.45
CA GLN A 100 7.36 -0.44 20.08
C GLN A 100 6.42 0.13 21.13
N PHE A 101 5.49 -0.67 21.64
CA PHE A 101 4.59 -0.24 22.70
C PHE A 101 5.35 0.24 23.95
N TYR A 102 6.39 -0.48 24.39
CA TYR A 102 7.17 -0.08 25.55
C TYR A 102 7.97 1.22 25.29
N LEU A 103 8.50 1.40 24.07
CA LEU A 103 9.22 2.63 23.71
C LEU A 103 8.23 3.81 23.61
N ASN A 104 7.08 3.61 22.99
CA ASN A 104 6.03 4.61 22.90
C ASN A 104 5.52 5.03 24.30
N ARG A 105 5.29 4.06 25.20
CA ARG A 105 4.90 4.34 26.57
C ARG A 105 5.97 5.14 27.31
N LYS A 106 7.26 4.76 27.16
CA LYS A 106 8.39 5.50 27.72
C LYS A 106 8.42 6.96 27.25
N PHE A 107 8.19 7.21 25.98
CA PHE A 107 8.07 8.56 25.43
C PHE A 107 6.91 9.32 26.09
N VAL A 108 5.73 8.70 26.19
CA VAL A 108 4.52 9.30 26.78
C VAL A 108 4.75 9.64 28.27
N GLU A 109 5.47 8.80 29.00
CA GLU A 109 5.79 8.99 30.43
C GLU A 109 6.95 9.98 30.67
N SER A 110 7.70 10.38 29.63
CA SER A 110 8.85 11.28 29.75
C SER A 110 8.42 12.69 30.21
N GLN A 111 9.03 13.18 31.27
CA GLN A 111 8.83 14.56 31.73
C GLN A 111 9.32 15.63 30.75
N PHE A 112 10.21 15.27 29.83
CA PHE A 112 10.82 16.19 28.85
C PHE A 112 9.97 16.36 27.59
N ARG A 113 8.97 15.50 27.32
CA ARG A 113 8.21 15.54 26.07
C ARG A 113 7.47 16.87 25.86
N LYS A 114 6.89 17.42 26.94
CA LYS A 114 6.18 18.71 26.87
C LYS A 114 7.09 19.93 26.63
N SER A 115 8.40 19.73 26.72
CA SER A 115 9.40 20.75 26.40
C SER A 115 9.94 20.62 24.96
N LEU A 116 9.48 19.64 24.19
CA LEU A 116 9.80 19.55 22.77
C LEU A 116 9.09 20.68 22.01
N PRO A 117 9.69 21.25 20.95
CA PRO A 117 9.06 22.29 20.13
C PRO A 117 7.72 21.81 19.52
N PRO A 118 6.58 22.42 19.84
CA PRO A 118 5.27 21.94 19.37
C PRO A 118 5.13 21.89 17.85
N GLY A 119 5.75 22.84 17.12
CA GLY A 119 5.72 22.88 15.65
C GLY A 119 6.30 21.60 15.01
N ASP A 120 7.29 20.98 15.67
CA ASP A 120 7.95 19.79 15.14
C ASP A 120 7.42 18.48 15.73
N TYR A 121 6.84 18.49 16.93
CA TYR A 121 6.58 17.27 17.69
C TYR A 121 5.11 17.05 18.09
N SER A 122 4.22 18.02 17.99
CA SER A 122 2.82 17.88 18.44
C SER A 122 2.06 16.76 17.71
N VAL A 123 2.26 16.61 16.41
CA VAL A 123 1.64 15.54 15.63
C VAL A 123 2.20 14.18 16.05
N LEU A 124 3.53 14.08 16.16
CA LEU A 124 4.20 12.86 16.63
C LEU A 124 3.74 12.46 18.04
N GLU A 125 3.66 13.42 18.97
CA GLU A 125 3.15 13.19 20.33
C GLU A 125 1.74 12.60 20.32
N ARG A 126 0.82 13.21 19.56
CA ARG A 126 -0.57 12.76 19.43
C ARG A 126 -0.65 11.32 18.88
N LYS A 127 0.17 10.98 17.88
CA LYS A 127 0.24 9.64 17.29
C LYS A 127 0.75 8.60 18.26
N ILE A 128 1.86 8.89 18.96
CA ILE A 128 2.42 7.99 19.95
C ILE A 128 1.45 7.77 21.12
N GLU A 129 0.79 8.81 21.62
CA GLU A 129 -0.26 8.68 22.64
C GLU A 129 -1.40 7.78 22.16
N ASN A 130 -1.83 7.95 20.91
CA ASN A 130 -2.87 7.14 20.31
C ASN A 130 -2.46 5.66 20.20
N SER A 131 -1.24 5.38 19.75
CA SER A 131 -0.74 4.01 19.64
C SER A 131 -0.67 3.30 21.01
N VAL A 132 -0.23 4.01 22.05
CA VAL A 132 -0.22 3.48 23.43
C VAL A 132 -1.64 3.20 23.92
N ARG A 133 -2.60 4.08 23.66
CA ARG A 133 -3.99 3.92 24.03
C ARG A 133 -4.63 2.68 23.38
N LEU A 134 -4.31 2.42 22.14
CA LEU A 134 -4.90 1.31 21.35
C LEU A 134 -4.26 -0.04 21.61
N PHE A 135 -2.99 -0.07 22.03
CA PHE A 135 -2.26 -1.33 22.17
C PHE A 135 -2.89 -2.26 23.18
N ARG A 136 -3.06 -3.53 22.79
CA ARG A 136 -3.43 -4.66 23.65
C ARG A 136 -2.52 -5.84 23.32
N GLY A 137 -1.93 -6.45 24.33
CA GLY A 137 -1.03 -7.59 24.15
C GLY A 137 -1.72 -8.77 23.46
N GLU A 138 -2.97 -9.04 23.82
CA GLU A 138 -3.82 -10.09 23.22
C GLU A 138 -4.12 -9.86 21.73
N ASN A 139 -4.06 -8.62 21.25
CA ASN A 139 -4.30 -8.32 19.83
C ASN A 139 -3.12 -8.71 18.94
N VAL A 140 -1.92 -8.85 19.48
CA VAL A 140 -0.72 -9.20 18.69
C VAL A 140 -0.91 -10.53 17.95
N GLU A 141 -1.46 -11.55 18.62
CA GLU A 141 -1.74 -12.84 17.98
C GLU A 141 -2.88 -12.76 16.96
N LEU A 142 -3.92 -11.98 17.26
CA LEU A 142 -5.06 -11.80 16.35
C LEU A 142 -4.64 -11.08 15.05
N GLU A 143 -3.81 -10.06 15.16
CA GLU A 143 -3.27 -9.31 14.00
C GLU A 143 -2.31 -10.18 13.17
N LYS A 144 -1.53 -11.04 13.81
CA LYS A 144 -0.69 -12.02 13.11
C LYS A 144 -1.55 -12.99 12.28
N GLU A 145 -2.63 -13.52 12.84
CA GLU A 145 -3.55 -14.39 12.10
C GLU A 145 -4.26 -13.63 10.95
N GLU A 146 -4.62 -12.36 11.15
CA GLU A 146 -5.16 -11.51 10.10
C GLU A 146 -4.17 -11.35 8.92
N ARG A 147 -2.88 -11.14 9.21
CA ARG A 147 -1.81 -11.09 8.19
C ARG A 147 -1.69 -12.38 7.38
N LYS A 148 -1.83 -13.53 8.04
CA LYS A 148 -1.83 -14.85 7.36
C LYS A 148 -3.03 -15.00 6.42
N LEU A 149 -4.22 -14.57 6.85
CA LEU A 149 -5.42 -14.58 6.00
C LEU A 149 -5.28 -13.64 4.82
N ALA A 150 -4.74 -12.43 5.01
CA ALA A 150 -4.47 -11.48 3.94
C ALA A 150 -3.46 -12.04 2.92
N GLN A 151 -2.41 -12.70 3.37
CA GLN A 151 -1.44 -13.36 2.49
C GLN A 151 -2.08 -14.50 1.70
N ARG A 152 -2.94 -15.34 2.34
CA ARG A 152 -3.70 -16.40 1.66
C ARG A 152 -4.60 -15.84 0.56
N GLN A 153 -5.30 -14.74 0.82
CA GLN A 153 -6.14 -14.02 -0.14
C GLN A 153 -5.31 -13.57 -1.36
N GLN A 154 -4.14 -12.96 -1.14
CA GLN A 154 -3.24 -12.52 -2.22
C GLN A 154 -2.75 -13.70 -3.07
N SER A 155 -2.41 -14.83 -2.45
CA SER A 155 -1.98 -16.03 -3.17
C SER A 155 -3.10 -16.59 -4.07
N ILE A 156 -4.33 -16.68 -3.56
CA ILE A 156 -5.48 -17.15 -4.35
C ILE A 156 -5.70 -16.18 -5.54
N ALA A 157 -5.78 -14.89 -5.27
CA ALA A 157 -6.04 -13.88 -6.30
C ALA A 157 -4.92 -13.81 -7.36
N GLY A 158 -3.65 -13.92 -6.94
CA GLY A 158 -2.49 -13.93 -7.85
C GLY A 158 -2.40 -15.17 -8.73
N SER A 159 -3.01 -16.28 -8.31
CA SER A 159 -3.08 -17.52 -9.09
C SER A 159 -4.20 -17.54 -10.14
N MET A 160 -5.10 -16.55 -10.14
CA MET A 160 -6.24 -16.53 -11.05
C MET A 160 -5.82 -16.28 -12.50
N THR A 161 -6.01 -17.27 -13.34
CA THR A 161 -5.82 -17.17 -14.80
C THR A 161 -7.05 -17.69 -15.55
N VAL A 162 -7.18 -17.29 -16.80
CA VAL A 162 -8.24 -17.71 -17.71
C VAL A 162 -7.60 -18.19 -19.00
N SER A 163 -7.96 -19.40 -19.46
CA SER A 163 -7.60 -19.86 -20.79
C SER A 163 -8.46 -19.17 -21.84
N TYR A 164 -7.84 -18.32 -22.67
CA TYR A 164 -8.53 -17.55 -23.69
C TYR A 164 -7.68 -17.38 -24.94
N GLU A 165 -8.28 -17.62 -26.13
CA GLU A 165 -7.58 -17.59 -27.42
C GLU A 165 -6.29 -18.45 -27.44
N GLY A 166 -6.39 -19.67 -26.87
CA GLY A 166 -5.33 -20.69 -26.91
C GLY A 166 -4.15 -20.47 -25.96
N ARG A 167 -4.25 -19.55 -25.02
CA ARG A 167 -3.23 -19.34 -23.97
C ARG A 167 -3.83 -18.90 -22.62
N GLU A 168 -3.08 -19.16 -21.57
CA GLU A 168 -3.42 -18.64 -20.24
C GLU A 168 -3.20 -17.12 -20.18
N ARG A 169 -4.21 -16.43 -19.62
CA ARG A 169 -4.24 -14.97 -19.43
C ARG A 169 -4.42 -14.64 -17.96
N THR A 170 -3.73 -13.62 -17.50
CA THR A 170 -4.01 -13.03 -16.18
C THR A 170 -5.35 -12.28 -16.18
N MET A 171 -5.91 -12.01 -15.00
CA MET A 171 -7.14 -11.23 -14.86
C MET A 171 -7.01 -9.81 -15.45
N PRO A 172 -5.88 -9.08 -15.24
CA PRO A 172 -5.63 -7.81 -15.92
C PRO A 172 -5.57 -7.93 -17.44
N GLU A 173 -4.96 -8.98 -18.01
CA GLU A 173 -4.95 -9.20 -19.47
C GLU A 173 -6.36 -9.37 -20.05
N MET A 174 -7.25 -10.05 -19.31
CA MET A 174 -8.65 -10.22 -19.73
C MET A 174 -9.42 -8.90 -19.79
N SER A 175 -9.06 -7.90 -19.00
CA SER A 175 -9.73 -6.61 -18.99
C SER A 175 -9.60 -5.85 -20.33
N LYS A 176 -8.57 -6.12 -21.12
CA LYS A 176 -8.38 -5.50 -22.46
C LYS A 176 -9.52 -5.83 -23.42
N TYR A 177 -10.12 -7.00 -23.27
CA TYR A 177 -11.20 -7.44 -24.13
C TYR A 177 -12.53 -6.72 -23.82
N LEU A 178 -12.68 -6.12 -22.63
CA LEU A 178 -13.87 -5.34 -22.25
C LEU A 178 -13.94 -3.98 -22.95
N GLU A 179 -12.87 -3.56 -23.61
CA GLU A 179 -12.80 -2.30 -24.36
C GLU A 179 -13.07 -2.47 -25.86
N LEU A 180 -13.14 -3.73 -26.36
CA LEU A 180 -13.29 -4.01 -27.78
C LEU A 180 -14.69 -3.59 -28.30
N PRO A 181 -14.80 -3.13 -29.56
CA PRO A 181 -16.09 -2.85 -30.18
C PRO A 181 -17.01 -4.07 -30.25
N ASP A 182 -16.45 -5.28 -30.41
CA ASP A 182 -17.20 -6.55 -30.49
C ASP A 182 -17.85 -6.91 -29.14
N ARG A 183 -19.16 -6.75 -29.03
CA ARG A 183 -19.93 -7.00 -27.81
C ARG A 183 -19.88 -8.47 -27.36
N ALA A 184 -19.87 -9.41 -28.29
CA ALA A 184 -19.83 -10.83 -27.96
C ALA A 184 -18.51 -11.22 -27.29
N LYS A 185 -17.36 -10.68 -27.77
CA LYS A 185 -16.07 -10.85 -27.15
C LYS A 185 -15.99 -10.20 -25.76
N ARG A 186 -16.61 -9.01 -25.56
CA ARG A 186 -16.69 -8.37 -24.24
C ARG A 186 -17.46 -9.23 -23.25
N GLU A 187 -18.65 -9.73 -23.66
CA GLU A 187 -19.47 -10.60 -22.83
C GLU A 187 -18.74 -11.90 -22.48
N GLU A 188 -18.14 -12.55 -23.47
CA GLU A 188 -17.35 -13.77 -23.28
C GLU A 188 -16.20 -13.55 -22.26
N SER A 189 -15.39 -12.51 -22.46
CA SER A 189 -14.30 -12.17 -21.55
C SER A 189 -14.81 -11.91 -20.13
N TRP A 190 -15.89 -11.14 -19.98
CA TRP A 190 -16.48 -10.87 -18.68
C TRP A 190 -16.96 -12.14 -17.99
N ARG A 191 -17.70 -13.02 -18.71
CA ARG A 191 -18.22 -14.26 -18.15
C ARG A 191 -17.11 -15.22 -17.73
N LEU A 192 -16.05 -15.35 -18.53
CA LEU A 192 -14.89 -16.17 -18.19
C LEU A 192 -14.20 -15.65 -16.95
N THR A 193 -14.00 -14.34 -16.85
CA THR A 193 -13.39 -13.68 -15.69
C THR A 193 -14.22 -13.88 -14.42
N GLN A 194 -15.53 -13.60 -14.49
CA GLN A 194 -16.43 -13.79 -13.35
C GLN A 194 -16.55 -15.27 -12.97
N GLY A 195 -16.60 -16.16 -13.96
CA GLY A 195 -16.62 -17.61 -13.73
C GLY A 195 -15.33 -18.10 -13.03
N ARG A 196 -14.17 -17.51 -13.37
CA ARG A 196 -12.91 -17.83 -12.69
C ARG A 196 -12.93 -17.37 -11.23
N MET A 197 -13.34 -16.14 -10.97
CA MET A 197 -13.47 -15.61 -9.60
C MET A 197 -14.45 -16.43 -8.76
N ALA A 198 -15.60 -16.82 -9.36
CA ALA A 198 -16.62 -17.59 -8.68
C ALA A 198 -16.15 -18.98 -8.21
N ARG A 199 -15.13 -19.58 -8.86
CA ARG A 199 -14.56 -20.88 -8.41
C ARG A 199 -13.89 -20.80 -7.04
N ASP A 200 -13.31 -19.66 -6.70
CA ASP A 200 -12.61 -19.48 -5.43
C ASP A 200 -13.49 -18.75 -4.40
N ARG A 201 -14.78 -18.47 -4.72
CA ARG A 201 -15.67 -17.69 -3.87
C ARG A 201 -15.73 -18.22 -2.45
N ASP A 202 -15.95 -19.50 -2.26
CA ASP A 202 -16.15 -20.09 -0.93
C ASP A 202 -14.88 -19.94 -0.06
N GLN A 203 -13.69 -20.05 -0.67
CA GLN A 203 -12.43 -19.80 0.03
C GLN A 203 -12.25 -18.32 0.38
N MET A 204 -12.64 -17.41 -0.53
CA MET A 204 -12.59 -15.96 -0.27
C MET A 204 -13.57 -15.55 0.82
N ASP A 205 -14.78 -16.12 0.82
CA ASP A 205 -15.81 -15.88 1.84
C ASP A 205 -15.31 -16.40 3.22
N GLU A 206 -14.70 -17.59 3.28
CA GLU A 206 -14.09 -18.14 4.50
C GLU A 206 -13.00 -17.20 5.07
N ILE A 207 -12.12 -16.69 4.20
CA ILE A 207 -11.07 -15.74 4.58
C ILE A 207 -11.70 -14.45 5.12
N PHE A 208 -12.69 -13.90 4.42
CA PHE A 208 -13.36 -12.67 4.82
C PHE A 208 -14.06 -12.82 6.18
N ASP A 209 -14.81 -13.91 6.39
CA ASP A 209 -15.47 -14.21 7.65
C ASP A 209 -14.46 -14.39 8.79
N GLY A 210 -13.32 -15.04 8.51
CA GLY A 210 -12.21 -15.15 9.46
C GLY A 210 -11.66 -13.78 9.86
N MET A 211 -11.41 -12.92 8.89
CA MET A 211 -10.93 -11.55 9.13
C MET A 211 -11.95 -10.72 9.92
N LEU A 212 -13.25 -10.81 9.61
CA LEU A 212 -14.30 -10.11 10.37
C LEU A 212 -14.29 -10.49 11.85
N LYS A 213 -14.18 -11.79 12.17
CA LYS A 213 -14.12 -12.27 13.55
C LYS A 213 -12.89 -11.76 14.30
N LEU A 214 -11.73 -11.78 13.64
CA LEU A 214 -10.48 -11.26 14.23
C LEU A 214 -10.60 -9.75 14.49
N ARG A 215 -11.10 -8.99 13.52
CA ARG A 215 -11.28 -7.54 13.59
C ARG A 215 -12.26 -7.12 14.67
N ASP A 216 -13.39 -7.82 14.82
CA ASP A 216 -14.34 -7.57 15.91
C ASP A 216 -13.67 -7.81 17.27
N SER A 217 -12.92 -8.91 17.42
CA SER A 217 -12.19 -9.22 18.66
C SER A 217 -11.11 -8.16 18.96
N ILE A 218 -10.34 -7.72 17.96
CA ILE A 218 -9.32 -6.67 18.09
C ILE A 218 -9.96 -5.38 18.59
N ALA A 219 -11.09 -4.97 18.02
CA ALA A 219 -11.79 -3.76 18.41
C ALA A 219 -12.31 -3.84 19.85
N ARG A 220 -12.95 -4.97 20.22
CA ARG A 220 -13.48 -5.19 21.58
C ARG A 220 -12.39 -5.20 22.64
N ASN A 221 -11.27 -5.87 22.38
CA ASN A 221 -10.12 -5.87 23.27
C ASN A 221 -9.57 -4.44 23.49
N ALA A 222 -9.63 -3.59 22.46
CA ALA A 222 -9.24 -2.19 22.55
C ALA A 222 -10.31 -1.27 23.21
N GLY A 223 -11.49 -1.82 23.60
CA GLY A 223 -12.56 -1.10 24.27
C GLY A 223 -13.55 -0.41 23.32
N PHE A 224 -13.63 -0.84 22.05
CA PHE A 224 -14.58 -0.33 21.06
C PHE A 224 -15.77 -1.28 20.88
N GLU A 225 -16.95 -0.74 20.57
CA GLU A 225 -18.14 -1.52 20.30
C GLU A 225 -18.11 -2.24 18.94
N ASN A 226 -17.32 -1.72 17.99
CA ASN A 226 -17.20 -2.26 16.63
C ASN A 226 -15.85 -1.91 15.99
N TYR A 227 -15.51 -2.63 14.93
CA TYR A 227 -14.24 -2.44 14.22
C TYR A 227 -14.14 -1.12 13.46
N ARG A 228 -15.26 -0.56 12.96
CA ARG A 228 -15.26 0.74 12.27
C ARG A 228 -14.71 1.84 13.18
N ASP A 229 -15.25 1.97 14.38
CA ASP A 229 -14.87 3.03 15.32
C ASP A 229 -13.42 2.84 15.81
N TYR A 230 -13.01 1.59 16.05
CA TYR A 230 -11.61 1.25 16.29
C TYR A 230 -10.72 1.69 15.11
N SER A 231 -11.12 1.36 13.88
CA SER A 231 -10.35 1.62 12.67
C SER A 231 -10.15 3.12 12.42
N PHE A 232 -11.17 3.97 12.66
CA PHE A 232 -11.01 5.43 12.58
C PHE A 232 -9.87 5.92 13.48
N VAL A 233 -9.82 5.42 14.71
CA VAL A 233 -8.77 5.78 15.66
C VAL A 233 -7.43 5.17 15.28
N ALA A 234 -7.41 3.92 14.84
CA ALA A 234 -6.20 3.22 14.41
C ALA A 234 -5.56 3.85 13.17
N HIS A 235 -6.38 4.38 12.25
CA HIS A 235 -5.93 5.16 11.09
C HIS A 235 -5.73 6.66 11.39
N GLU A 236 -5.73 7.04 12.67
CA GLU A 236 -5.42 8.40 13.11
C GLU A 236 -6.34 9.47 12.51
N ARG A 237 -7.65 9.13 12.29
CA ARG A 237 -8.67 10.09 11.86
C ARG A 237 -9.07 10.94 13.06
N PHE A 238 -8.25 11.95 13.35
CA PHE A 238 -8.42 12.79 14.54
C PHE A 238 -9.36 13.97 14.32
N ASP A 239 -9.60 14.36 13.06
CA ASP A 239 -10.23 15.63 12.72
C ASP A 239 -11.65 15.45 12.14
N TYR A 240 -12.05 14.20 11.86
CA TYR A 240 -13.39 13.84 11.42
C TYR A 240 -13.77 12.43 11.90
N GLY A 241 -15.07 12.10 11.86
CA GLY A 241 -15.60 10.83 12.33
C GLY A 241 -16.53 10.14 11.31
N PRO A 242 -17.10 8.98 11.65
CA PRO A 242 -18.02 8.24 10.79
C PRO A 242 -19.22 9.07 10.30
N GLU A 243 -19.74 9.97 11.14
CA GLU A 243 -20.88 10.83 10.77
C GLU A 243 -20.54 11.81 9.62
N ASP A 244 -19.28 12.26 9.54
CA ASP A 244 -18.81 13.06 8.42
C ASP A 244 -18.82 12.27 7.11
N CYS A 245 -18.40 11.01 7.19
CA CYS A 245 -18.44 10.08 6.05
C CYS A 245 -19.87 9.78 5.61
N PHE A 246 -20.82 9.61 6.55
CA PHE A 246 -22.21 9.41 6.20
C PHE A 246 -22.81 10.63 5.51
N ARG A 247 -22.51 11.86 5.97
CA ARG A 247 -22.92 13.08 5.26
C ARG A 247 -22.35 13.17 3.86
N PHE A 248 -21.09 12.75 3.68
CA PHE A 248 -20.47 12.67 2.35
C PHE A 248 -21.18 11.65 1.46
N HIS A 249 -21.50 10.43 1.98
CA HIS A 249 -22.25 9.41 1.24
C HIS A 249 -23.63 9.91 0.81
N ASP A 250 -24.34 10.58 1.70
CA ASP A 250 -25.64 11.18 1.40
C ASP A 250 -25.53 12.26 0.28
N ALA A 251 -24.47 13.07 0.31
CA ALA A 251 -24.22 14.05 -0.72
C ALA A 251 -23.94 13.39 -2.07
N VAL A 252 -23.11 12.34 -2.09
CA VAL A 252 -22.82 11.55 -3.31
C VAL A 252 -24.09 10.90 -3.86
N GLU A 253 -24.90 10.26 -3.00
CA GLU A 253 -26.15 9.63 -3.43
C GLU A 253 -27.11 10.63 -4.08
N LYS A 254 -27.23 11.82 -3.50
CA LYS A 254 -28.17 12.85 -3.96
C LYS A 254 -27.69 13.61 -5.21
N THR A 255 -26.37 13.75 -5.38
CA THR A 255 -25.81 14.60 -6.45
C THR A 255 -25.11 13.83 -7.55
N ILE A 256 -24.27 12.86 -7.20
CA ILE A 256 -23.44 12.15 -8.19
C ILE A 256 -24.17 10.96 -8.81
N VAL A 257 -24.88 10.17 -8.00
CA VAL A 257 -25.60 8.98 -8.50
C VAL A 257 -26.60 9.31 -9.61
N PRO A 258 -27.39 10.40 -9.54
CA PRO A 258 -28.25 10.83 -10.67
C PRO A 258 -27.44 11.12 -11.94
N LEU A 259 -26.31 11.82 -11.84
CA LEU A 259 -25.45 12.12 -13.01
C LEU A 259 -24.90 10.85 -13.65
N VAL A 260 -24.47 9.87 -12.84
CA VAL A 260 -24.01 8.56 -13.34
C VAL A 260 -25.14 7.83 -14.08
N ARG A 261 -26.37 7.90 -13.57
CA ARG A 261 -27.54 7.35 -14.25
C ARG A 261 -27.79 8.01 -15.60
N GLU A 262 -27.66 9.33 -15.70
CA GLU A 262 -27.76 10.07 -16.97
C GLU A 262 -26.67 9.62 -17.95
N VAL A 263 -25.41 9.53 -17.51
CA VAL A 263 -24.29 9.03 -18.32
C VAL A 263 -24.60 7.62 -18.85
N HIS A 264 -25.15 6.73 -18.02
CA HIS A 264 -25.55 5.40 -18.46
C HIS A 264 -26.70 5.43 -19.46
N GLN A 265 -27.68 6.35 -19.35
CA GLN A 265 -28.72 6.49 -20.34
C GLN A 265 -28.19 7.03 -21.68
N ILE A 266 -27.25 7.98 -21.66
CA ILE A 266 -26.55 8.46 -22.85
C ILE A 266 -25.81 7.31 -23.52
N ARG A 267 -25.01 6.56 -22.75
CA ARG A 267 -24.27 5.37 -23.21
C ARG A 267 -25.22 4.34 -23.85
N LYS A 268 -26.32 4.01 -23.17
CA LYS A 268 -27.35 3.09 -23.68
C LYS A 268 -27.87 3.51 -25.05
N LYS A 269 -28.20 4.82 -25.19
CA LYS A 269 -28.70 5.39 -26.42
C LYS A 269 -27.67 5.41 -27.55
N GLU A 270 -26.44 5.82 -27.24
CA GLU A 270 -25.36 5.90 -28.25
C GLU A 270 -24.98 4.50 -28.78
N MET A 271 -25.08 3.48 -27.94
CA MET A 271 -24.74 2.10 -28.30
C MET A 271 -25.94 1.31 -28.85
N ASP A 272 -27.12 1.90 -28.94
CA ASP A 272 -28.40 1.26 -29.40
C ASP A 272 -28.70 -0.04 -28.64
N LEU A 273 -28.64 0.02 -27.29
CA LEU A 273 -28.86 -1.13 -26.42
C LEU A 273 -30.20 -1.06 -25.70
N ASP A 274 -30.86 -2.23 -25.54
CA ASP A 274 -32.06 -2.37 -24.71
C ASP A 274 -31.71 -2.23 -23.21
N SER A 275 -30.51 -2.65 -22.81
CA SER A 275 -30.00 -2.55 -21.44
C SER A 275 -28.46 -2.54 -21.42
N ILE A 276 -27.89 -1.72 -20.51
CA ILE A 276 -26.48 -1.74 -20.21
C ILE A 276 -26.16 -2.99 -19.36
N ARG A 277 -25.10 -3.68 -19.71
CA ARG A 277 -24.54 -4.80 -18.97
C ARG A 277 -23.14 -4.45 -18.48
N PRO A 278 -22.58 -5.17 -17.49
CA PRO A 278 -21.24 -4.88 -16.98
C PRO A 278 -20.15 -4.82 -18.06
N TRP A 279 -20.24 -5.65 -19.09
CA TRP A 279 -19.32 -5.66 -20.22
C TRP A 279 -19.52 -4.52 -21.24
N ASP A 280 -20.50 -3.64 -21.01
CA ASP A 280 -20.74 -2.46 -21.86
C ASP A 280 -20.16 -1.17 -21.27
N LEU A 281 -19.52 -1.23 -20.09
CA LEU A 281 -19.11 -0.03 -19.36
C LEU A 281 -17.77 0.57 -19.81
N LEU A 282 -16.84 -0.25 -20.33
CA LEU A 282 -15.47 0.18 -20.66
C LEU A 282 -15.26 0.47 -22.15
N VAL A 283 -16.16 0.01 -23.02
CA VAL A 283 -16.04 0.23 -24.46
C VAL A 283 -16.36 1.68 -24.83
N ASP A 284 -15.70 2.20 -25.87
CA ASP A 284 -16.09 3.49 -26.47
C ASP A 284 -17.46 3.39 -27.12
N THR A 285 -18.39 4.28 -26.77
CA THR A 285 -19.77 4.23 -27.22
C THR A 285 -19.95 4.43 -28.72
N ARG A 286 -18.95 5.08 -29.38
CA ARG A 286 -18.92 5.33 -30.82
C ARG A 286 -18.19 4.25 -31.63
N GLY A 287 -17.80 3.14 -30.95
CA GLY A 287 -17.12 2.02 -31.57
C GLY A 287 -15.68 2.30 -32.03
N ARG A 288 -15.04 3.35 -31.52
CA ARG A 288 -13.64 3.62 -31.80
C ARG A 288 -12.74 2.53 -31.22
N VAL A 289 -11.61 2.30 -31.88
CA VAL A 289 -10.61 1.33 -31.40
C VAL A 289 -10.05 1.81 -30.04
N PRO A 290 -9.89 0.89 -29.07
CA PRO A 290 -9.30 1.24 -27.78
C PRO A 290 -7.92 1.86 -27.90
N LEU A 291 -7.63 2.82 -27.05
CA LEU A 291 -6.28 3.40 -26.96
C LEU A 291 -5.30 2.33 -26.47
N ARG A 292 -4.16 2.27 -27.15
CA ARG A 292 -3.04 1.39 -26.79
C ARG A 292 -1.76 2.25 -26.81
N PRO A 293 -1.55 3.07 -25.77
CA PRO A 293 -0.49 4.09 -25.76
C PRO A 293 0.91 3.50 -25.76
N PHE A 294 1.04 2.23 -25.38
CA PHE A 294 2.33 1.52 -25.38
C PHE A 294 2.10 0.03 -25.66
N LYS A 295 3.17 -0.65 -26.08
CA LYS A 295 3.21 -2.10 -26.34
C LYS A 295 4.11 -2.84 -25.36
N THR A 296 5.10 -2.16 -24.83
CA THR A 296 6.12 -2.71 -23.93
C THR A 296 6.29 -1.84 -22.69
N THR A 297 6.72 -2.45 -21.59
CA THR A 297 7.01 -1.73 -20.34
C THR A 297 8.02 -0.58 -20.53
N PRO A 298 9.11 -0.73 -21.31
CA PRO A 298 10.00 0.40 -21.60
C PRO A 298 9.31 1.57 -22.33
N GLU A 299 8.34 1.30 -23.21
CA GLU A 299 7.55 2.37 -23.85
C GLU A 299 6.67 3.09 -22.86
N LEU A 300 6.02 2.38 -21.91
CA LEU A 300 5.25 2.98 -20.83
C LEU A 300 6.13 3.89 -19.96
N VAL A 301 7.27 3.39 -19.50
CA VAL A 301 8.24 4.16 -18.70
C VAL A 301 8.67 5.42 -19.43
N ARG A 302 9.07 5.28 -20.69
CA ARG A 302 9.49 6.42 -21.52
C ARG A 302 8.39 7.45 -21.72
N GLY A 303 7.14 6.98 -21.94
CA GLY A 303 5.99 7.85 -22.11
C GLY A 303 5.71 8.70 -20.85
N CYS A 304 5.69 8.07 -19.68
CA CYS A 304 5.49 8.77 -18.41
C CYS A 304 6.66 9.72 -18.09
N GLU A 305 7.90 9.30 -18.36
CA GLU A 305 9.07 10.20 -18.25
C GLU A 305 8.89 11.50 -19.05
N LEU A 306 8.43 11.40 -20.31
CA LEU A 306 8.16 12.56 -21.15
C LEU A 306 7.03 13.45 -20.64
N VAL A 307 5.99 12.86 -20.02
CA VAL A 307 4.93 13.62 -19.35
C VAL A 307 5.52 14.42 -18.18
N PHE A 308 6.27 13.75 -17.30
CA PHE A 308 6.90 14.40 -16.14
C PHE A 308 7.89 15.50 -16.55
N GLU A 309 8.71 15.27 -17.60
CA GLU A 309 9.65 16.26 -18.10
C GLU A 309 8.96 17.58 -18.55
N LYS A 310 7.75 17.48 -19.10
CA LYS A 310 6.97 18.65 -19.52
C LYS A 310 6.35 19.41 -18.36
N VAL A 311 6.10 18.72 -17.22
CA VAL A 311 5.50 19.31 -16.03
C VAL A 311 6.56 19.94 -15.15
N ASP A 312 7.54 19.16 -14.75
CA ASP A 312 8.69 19.57 -13.96
C ASP A 312 9.87 18.61 -14.19
N PRO A 313 11.02 19.08 -14.69
CA PRO A 313 12.21 18.24 -14.87
C PRO A 313 12.65 17.49 -13.61
N ALA A 314 12.34 18.02 -12.40
CA ALA A 314 12.64 17.32 -11.14
C ALA A 314 11.85 16.03 -11.00
N PHE A 315 10.59 15.99 -11.42
CA PHE A 315 9.80 14.76 -11.44
C PHE A 315 10.38 13.74 -12.40
N ALA A 316 10.77 14.16 -13.59
CA ALA A 316 11.39 13.28 -14.57
C ALA A 316 12.70 12.68 -14.05
N GLU A 317 13.55 13.46 -13.38
CA GLU A 317 14.82 12.95 -12.82
C GLU A 317 14.60 11.95 -11.70
N ARG A 318 13.63 12.17 -10.82
CA ARG A 318 13.20 11.22 -9.79
C ARG A 318 12.70 9.92 -10.40
N PHE A 319 11.85 10.01 -11.41
CA PHE A 319 11.32 8.84 -12.11
C PHE A 319 12.42 8.06 -12.87
N ARG A 320 13.34 8.74 -13.56
CA ARG A 320 14.54 8.12 -14.16
C ARG A 320 15.39 7.40 -13.12
N THR A 321 15.54 7.99 -11.94
CA THR A 321 16.27 7.36 -10.84
C THR A 321 15.61 6.05 -10.43
N MET A 322 14.27 6.02 -10.28
CA MET A 322 13.55 4.78 -10.01
C MET A 322 13.74 3.74 -11.12
N ALA A 323 13.60 4.14 -12.37
CA ALA A 323 13.78 3.24 -13.52
C ALA A 323 15.21 2.65 -13.58
N ARG A 324 16.23 3.49 -13.37
CA ARG A 324 17.65 3.08 -13.35
C ARG A 324 17.97 2.11 -12.21
N LEU A 325 17.38 2.30 -11.05
CA LEU A 325 17.59 1.46 -9.87
C LEU A 325 16.69 0.20 -9.85
N GLY A 326 15.83 0.00 -10.85
CA GLY A 326 14.94 -1.16 -10.92
C GLY A 326 13.78 -1.11 -9.93
N LEU A 327 13.39 0.08 -9.47
CA LEU A 327 12.32 0.30 -8.47
C LEU A 327 10.90 0.31 -9.08
N LEU A 328 10.74 -0.27 -10.27
CA LEU A 328 9.50 -0.31 -11.04
C LEU A 328 9.21 -1.76 -11.48
N ASP A 329 8.29 -2.44 -10.80
CA ASP A 329 7.75 -3.73 -11.25
C ASP A 329 6.35 -3.53 -11.86
N LEU A 330 6.29 -3.32 -13.17
CA LEU A 330 5.11 -2.80 -13.85
C LEU A 330 4.30 -3.85 -14.59
N GLU A 331 4.92 -4.93 -15.09
CA GLU A 331 4.29 -5.88 -16.00
C GLU A 331 3.40 -6.89 -15.26
N SER A 332 2.21 -7.16 -15.80
CA SER A 332 1.34 -8.25 -15.35
C SER A 332 1.91 -9.60 -15.74
N ARG A 333 1.89 -10.55 -14.81
CA ARG A 333 2.33 -11.94 -15.04
C ARG A 333 1.59 -12.90 -14.09
N PRO A 334 1.44 -14.19 -14.44
CA PRO A 334 0.94 -15.20 -13.52
C PRO A 334 1.78 -15.26 -12.24
N GLY A 335 1.14 -15.51 -11.11
CA GLY A 335 1.79 -15.55 -9.81
C GLY A 335 2.11 -14.19 -9.19
N LYS A 336 1.82 -13.08 -9.86
CA LYS A 336 1.93 -11.74 -9.29
C LYS A 336 0.65 -11.35 -8.56
N ALA A 337 0.76 -10.74 -7.36
CA ALA A 337 -0.40 -10.28 -6.61
C ALA A 337 -1.22 -9.26 -7.43
N PRO A 338 -2.55 -9.19 -7.28
CA PRO A 338 -3.38 -8.23 -8.01
C PRO A 338 -3.20 -6.80 -7.49
N GLY A 339 -3.61 -5.83 -8.33
CA GLY A 339 -3.61 -4.40 -7.97
C GLY A 339 -2.32 -3.69 -8.31
N GLY A 340 -2.16 -2.51 -7.74
CA GLY A 340 -0.98 -1.65 -7.77
C GLY A 340 -0.74 -1.06 -6.39
N TYR A 341 0.47 -0.69 -6.09
CA TYR A 341 0.81 0.05 -4.87
C TYR A 341 2.18 0.73 -5.02
N ASN A 342 2.36 1.81 -4.29
CA ASN A 342 3.65 2.35 -3.93
C ASN A 342 4.02 1.87 -2.52
N THR A 343 5.28 1.51 -2.31
CA THR A 343 5.86 1.30 -0.98
C THR A 343 7.20 1.99 -0.88
N GLU A 344 7.71 2.11 0.33
CA GLU A 344 9.00 2.73 0.59
C GLU A 344 9.97 1.74 1.22
N PHE A 345 11.20 1.74 0.73
CA PHE A 345 12.34 1.15 1.44
C PHE A 345 12.94 2.22 2.34
N LEU A 346 12.54 2.18 3.61
CA LEU A 346 12.72 3.29 4.54
C LEU A 346 14.19 3.55 4.92
N ASP A 347 15.03 2.53 4.91
CA ASP A 347 16.46 2.65 5.25
C ASP A 347 17.26 3.34 4.13
N VAL A 348 16.93 3.01 2.88
CA VAL A 348 17.50 3.67 1.70
C VAL A 348 16.69 4.88 1.25
N ARG A 349 15.51 5.10 1.82
CA ARG A 349 14.57 6.22 1.55
C ARG A 349 14.21 6.33 0.07
N LEU A 350 13.91 5.20 -0.55
CA LEU A 350 13.55 5.10 -1.95
C LEU A 350 12.16 4.46 -2.11
N PRO A 351 11.33 5.00 -3.01
CA PRO A 351 10.03 4.41 -3.33
C PRO A 351 10.17 3.22 -4.27
N PHE A 352 9.19 2.32 -4.22
CA PHE A 352 9.04 1.21 -5.15
C PHE A 352 7.60 1.17 -5.67
N ILE A 353 7.43 1.05 -6.98
CA ILE A 353 6.12 0.94 -7.63
C ILE A 353 5.90 -0.49 -8.14
N PHE A 354 4.80 -1.07 -7.72
CA PHE A 354 4.26 -2.34 -8.18
C PHE A 354 2.93 -2.11 -8.90
N MET A 355 2.75 -2.68 -10.08
CA MET A 355 1.47 -2.67 -10.79
C MET A 355 1.34 -3.83 -11.76
N ASN A 356 0.19 -3.97 -12.40
CA ASN A 356 -0.12 -5.03 -13.34
C ASN A 356 -0.50 -4.46 -14.72
N SER A 357 0.43 -3.79 -15.40
CA SER A 357 0.20 -3.19 -16.70
C SER A 357 0.04 -4.23 -17.81
N VAL A 358 -0.83 -3.94 -18.74
CA VAL A 358 -1.19 -4.83 -19.86
C VAL A 358 -1.30 -4.12 -21.22
N GLY A 359 -0.99 -2.83 -21.31
CA GLY A 359 -1.00 -2.05 -22.55
C GLY A 359 -2.28 -1.22 -22.73
N ARG A 360 -2.99 -0.90 -21.65
CA ARG A 360 -4.19 -0.02 -21.64
C ARG A 360 -3.80 1.41 -21.34
N ASP A 361 -4.64 2.36 -21.71
CA ASP A 361 -4.53 3.76 -21.27
C ASP A 361 -4.62 3.88 -19.75
N GLN A 362 -5.49 3.09 -19.10
CA GLN A 362 -5.58 3.02 -17.64
C GLN A 362 -4.23 2.71 -16.97
N ASP A 363 -3.34 1.95 -17.61
CA ASP A 363 -2.03 1.63 -17.05
C ASP A 363 -1.13 2.88 -16.95
N VAL A 364 -1.30 3.83 -17.88
CA VAL A 364 -0.61 5.14 -17.82
C VAL A 364 -1.11 5.92 -16.60
N TRP A 365 -2.43 6.02 -16.40
CA TRP A 365 -3.03 6.69 -15.26
C TRP A 365 -2.56 6.08 -13.94
N THR A 366 -2.54 4.75 -13.86
CA THR A 366 -2.05 4.04 -12.67
C THR A 366 -0.59 4.37 -12.40
N LEU A 367 0.28 4.37 -13.42
CA LEU A 367 1.69 4.69 -13.22
C LEU A 367 1.90 6.16 -12.82
N LEU A 368 1.13 7.09 -13.37
CA LEU A 368 1.15 8.49 -12.95
C LEU A 368 0.72 8.62 -11.48
N HIS A 369 -0.37 7.95 -11.09
CA HIS A 369 -0.89 7.90 -9.73
C HIS A 369 0.19 7.39 -8.73
N GLU A 370 0.73 6.19 -8.97
CA GLU A 370 1.77 5.61 -8.11
C GLU A 370 3.05 6.46 -8.05
N SER A 371 3.34 7.17 -9.17
CA SER A 371 4.45 8.13 -9.19
C SER A 371 4.20 9.34 -8.28
N GLY A 372 2.96 9.77 -8.10
CA GLY A 372 2.61 10.83 -7.14
C GLY A 372 2.97 10.43 -5.70
N HIS A 373 2.66 9.20 -5.30
CA HIS A 373 3.12 8.66 -4.03
C HIS A 373 4.66 8.59 -3.96
N ALA A 374 5.31 8.14 -5.03
CA ALA A 374 6.76 8.05 -5.08
C ALA A 374 7.44 9.42 -4.95
N PHE A 375 6.91 10.45 -5.59
CA PHE A 375 7.44 11.81 -5.47
C PHE A 375 7.27 12.36 -4.04
N HIS A 376 6.18 12.02 -3.37
CA HIS A 376 6.01 12.34 -1.95
C HIS A 376 7.10 11.69 -1.09
N VAL A 377 7.49 10.44 -1.37
CA VAL A 377 8.64 9.80 -0.69
C VAL A 377 9.91 10.61 -0.88
N PHE A 378 10.22 11.03 -2.12
CA PHE A 378 11.40 11.86 -2.39
C PHE A 378 11.37 13.21 -1.65
N GLU A 379 10.21 13.85 -1.49
CA GLU A 379 10.07 15.10 -0.72
C GLU A 379 10.28 14.91 0.78
N MET A 380 9.99 13.72 1.30
CA MET A 380 10.12 13.41 2.71
C MET A 380 11.48 12.82 3.11
N ARG A 381 12.33 12.45 2.14
CA ARG A 381 13.55 11.64 2.37
C ARG A 381 14.56 12.26 3.32
N ASP A 382 14.66 13.59 3.37
CA ASP A 382 15.62 14.32 4.19
C ASP A 382 15.12 14.67 5.59
N ARG A 383 13.89 14.25 5.92
CA ARG A 383 13.32 14.50 7.25
C ARG A 383 14.07 13.74 8.34
N ARG A 384 14.37 14.45 9.43
CA ARG A 384 14.79 13.83 10.69
C ARG A 384 13.67 12.94 11.23
N LEU A 385 14.00 11.92 12.01
CA LEU A 385 13.03 10.95 12.54
C LEU A 385 12.20 10.32 11.41
N HIS A 386 12.87 9.88 10.35
CA HIS A 386 12.23 9.47 9.09
C HIS A 386 11.12 8.43 9.32
N TYR A 387 11.36 7.38 10.12
CA TYR A 387 10.32 6.41 10.46
C TYR A 387 9.12 7.08 11.15
N LEU A 388 9.37 7.85 12.21
CA LEU A 388 8.31 8.42 13.04
C LEU A 388 7.43 9.46 12.30
N TYR A 389 7.96 10.07 11.24
CA TYR A 389 7.23 11.03 10.40
C TYR A 389 6.76 10.45 9.08
N ARG A 390 7.29 9.30 8.64
CA ARG A 390 6.99 8.74 7.33
C ARG A 390 6.15 7.47 7.40
N SER A 391 6.50 6.54 8.28
CA SER A 391 5.80 5.27 8.38
C SER A 391 4.36 5.46 8.86
N ASP A 392 3.40 5.05 8.05
CA ASP A 392 1.95 5.07 8.30
C ASP A 392 1.39 6.43 8.81
N ASN A 393 2.14 7.50 8.57
CA ASN A 393 1.93 8.78 9.24
C ASN A 393 1.24 9.83 8.35
N THR A 394 1.15 9.58 7.06
CA THR A 394 0.38 10.45 6.16
C THR A 394 -1.05 9.90 6.09
N PRO A 395 -2.07 10.69 6.49
CA PRO A 395 -3.45 10.27 6.27
C PRO A 395 -3.67 9.91 4.81
N THR A 396 -4.34 8.78 4.56
CA THR A 396 -4.54 8.25 3.20
C THR A 396 -5.15 9.32 2.27
N GLU A 397 -6.08 10.13 2.79
CA GLU A 397 -6.73 11.20 2.04
C GLU A 397 -5.74 12.25 1.53
N ILE A 398 -4.70 12.55 2.29
CA ILE A 398 -3.65 13.50 1.89
C ILE A 398 -2.62 12.82 0.97
N ALA A 399 -2.31 11.54 1.23
CA ALA A 399 -1.47 10.76 0.33
C ALA A 399 -2.09 10.67 -1.07
N GLU A 400 -3.43 10.50 -1.15
CA GLU A 400 -4.15 10.47 -2.42
C GLU A 400 -4.23 11.85 -3.12
N VAL A 401 -4.08 12.97 -2.42
CA VAL A 401 -3.93 14.28 -3.08
C VAL A 401 -2.66 14.30 -3.94
N ALA A 402 -1.56 13.71 -3.45
CA ALA A 402 -0.32 13.62 -4.23
C ALA A 402 -0.48 12.70 -5.46
N SER A 403 -1.09 11.53 -5.29
CA SER A 403 -1.27 10.55 -6.36
C SER A 403 -2.30 11.01 -7.40
N MET A 404 -3.50 11.40 -6.98
CA MET A 404 -4.59 11.80 -7.87
C MET A 404 -4.28 13.11 -8.62
N SER A 405 -3.45 13.99 -8.06
CA SER A 405 -3.00 15.18 -8.78
C SER A 405 -2.19 14.82 -10.04
N MET A 406 -1.46 13.72 -10.03
CA MET A 406 -0.70 13.26 -11.20
C MET A 406 -1.59 12.63 -12.29
N GLU A 407 -2.77 12.15 -11.94
CA GLU A 407 -3.73 11.64 -12.93
C GLU A 407 -4.29 12.73 -13.85
N LEU A 408 -4.16 14.02 -13.46
CA LEU A 408 -4.63 15.15 -14.22
C LEU A 408 -3.66 15.59 -15.34
N LEU A 409 -2.50 14.96 -15.44
CA LEU A 409 -1.47 15.22 -16.43
C LEU A 409 -1.74 14.45 -17.72
#